data_326569e26c95d0ec33d5282a0a353833
#
_entry.id   326569e26c95d0ec33d5282a0a353833
#
_cell.length_a   1.000
_cell.length_b   1.000
_cell.length_c   1.000
_cell.angle_alpha   90.00
_cell.angle_beta   90.00
_cell.angle_gamma   90.00
#
_symmetry.space_group_name_H-M   'P 1'
#
loop_
_entity.id
_entity.type
_entity.pdbx_description
1 polymer ?
#
loop_
_entity_poly.entity_id
_entity_poly.type
_entity_poly.pdbx_seq_one_letter_code
_entity_poly.pdbx_strand_id
1 'polypeptide(L)'
;MNESSKKIPFAIDISRMIELVAGQIYPTPFALLRENVQNAFDAILMRTHLGQTFCAVIDITIAPSHVVVADNGIGMTRDDLRTHFWRAGCSSKNTPAARAAGVVGTFGIGAMANFGIAEQVTVETESAQTGERTFCSAARSTLSVTEDCISFERIQNTGNPGTKVTAVIKPEKN
;
A
#
# COMPACT_ATOMS: atom_id res chain seq x y z
N MET A 1 -8.45 -31.55 -42.19
CA MET A 1 -7.68 -31.56 -40.92
C MET A 1 -8.01 -30.31 -40.20
N ASN A 2 -8.79 -30.44 -39.09
CA ASN A 2 -9.17 -29.26 -38.26
C ASN A 2 -7.99 -28.95 -37.33
N GLU A 3 -7.24 -27.88 -37.61
CA GLU A 3 -6.30 -27.36 -36.64
C GLU A 3 -7.12 -26.86 -35.43
N SER A 4 -7.05 -27.58 -34.33
CA SER A 4 -7.63 -27.15 -33.07
C SER A 4 -6.95 -25.85 -32.65
N SER A 5 -7.68 -24.76 -32.63
CA SER A 5 -7.19 -23.46 -32.16
C SER A 5 -6.70 -23.57 -30.71
N LYS A 6 -5.38 -23.55 -30.53
CA LYS A 6 -4.75 -23.58 -29.19
C LYS A 6 -4.87 -22.20 -28.55
N LYS A 7 -5.67 -22.09 -27.50
CA LYS A 7 -5.76 -20.85 -26.69
C LYS A 7 -4.57 -20.78 -25.74
N ILE A 8 -3.97 -19.62 -25.60
CA ILE A 8 -2.90 -19.33 -24.63
C ILE A 8 -3.41 -18.30 -23.61
N PRO A 9 -2.93 -18.30 -22.35
CA PRO A 9 -3.26 -17.27 -21.40
C PRO A 9 -2.64 -15.92 -21.79
N PHE A 10 -3.29 -14.83 -21.40
CA PHE A 10 -2.70 -13.50 -21.49
C PHE A 10 -1.61 -13.36 -20.42
N ALA A 11 -0.40 -13.04 -20.82
CA ALA A 11 0.73 -12.86 -19.91
C ALA A 11 0.98 -11.36 -19.65
N ILE A 12 1.33 -11.04 -18.42
CA ILE A 12 1.65 -9.67 -17.97
C ILE A 12 3.08 -9.67 -17.44
N ASP A 13 3.91 -8.78 -17.97
CA ASP A 13 5.20 -8.44 -17.39
C ASP A 13 5.00 -7.40 -16.29
N ILE A 14 5.17 -7.81 -15.03
CA ILE A 14 4.92 -6.94 -13.88
C ILE A 14 5.90 -5.76 -13.80
N SER A 15 7.15 -5.96 -14.18
CA SER A 15 8.16 -4.90 -14.19
C SER A 15 7.77 -3.82 -15.18
N ARG A 16 7.33 -4.24 -16.36
CA ARG A 16 6.85 -3.32 -17.39
C ARG A 16 5.57 -2.59 -16.98
N MET A 17 4.65 -3.27 -16.28
CA MET A 17 3.45 -2.66 -15.74
C MET A 17 3.77 -1.61 -14.68
N ILE A 18 4.73 -1.87 -13.78
CA ILE A 18 5.18 -0.88 -12.79
C ILE A 18 5.78 0.35 -13.48
N GLU A 19 6.61 0.17 -14.51
CA GLU A 19 7.17 1.27 -15.30
C GLU A 19 6.07 2.12 -15.97
N LEU A 20 5.06 1.48 -16.56
CA LEU A 20 3.94 2.16 -17.19
C LEU A 20 3.09 2.92 -16.16
N VAL A 21 2.78 2.30 -15.02
CA VAL A 21 2.02 2.95 -13.93
C VAL A 21 2.82 4.15 -13.38
N ALA A 22 4.11 3.97 -13.12
CA ALA A 22 4.97 5.03 -12.63
C ALA A 22 5.10 6.20 -13.63
N GLY A 23 5.33 5.90 -14.93
CA GLY A 23 5.60 6.92 -15.94
C GLY A 23 4.36 7.62 -16.49
N GLN A 24 3.20 6.94 -16.51
CA GLN A 24 1.99 7.48 -17.13
C GLN A 24 0.88 7.88 -16.16
N ILE A 25 0.71 7.10 -15.08
CA ILE A 25 -0.35 7.37 -14.08
C ILE A 25 0.20 8.26 -12.96
N TYR A 26 1.48 8.09 -12.62
CA TYR A 26 2.15 8.84 -11.57
C TYR A 26 3.41 9.57 -12.10
N PRO A 27 3.23 10.61 -12.96
CA PRO A 27 4.35 11.27 -13.62
C PRO A 27 5.23 12.10 -12.69
N THR A 28 4.86 12.23 -11.41
CA THR A 28 5.61 13.03 -10.44
C THR A 28 5.92 12.24 -9.17
N PRO A 29 7.07 12.47 -8.51
CA PRO A 29 7.40 11.91 -7.20
C PRO A 29 6.36 12.20 -6.11
N PHE A 30 5.60 13.29 -6.26
CA PHE A 30 4.53 13.65 -5.32
C PHE A 30 3.32 12.72 -5.38
N ALA A 31 3.18 11.89 -6.42
CA ALA A 31 2.09 10.94 -6.52
C ALA A 31 2.14 9.89 -5.41
N LEU A 32 3.34 9.37 -5.08
CA LEU A 32 3.56 8.49 -3.93
C LEU A 32 3.09 9.15 -2.62
N LEU A 33 3.49 10.40 -2.41
CA LEU A 33 3.11 11.16 -1.21
C LEU A 33 1.59 11.32 -1.13
N ARG A 34 0.96 11.75 -2.24
CA ARG A 34 -0.49 11.94 -2.31
C ARG A 34 -1.25 10.65 -1.98
N GLU A 35 -0.86 9.51 -2.56
CA GLU A 35 -1.52 8.23 -2.33
C GLU A 35 -1.38 7.75 -0.88
N ASN A 36 -0.19 7.87 -0.29
CA ASN A 36 0.02 7.46 1.09
C ASN A 36 -0.71 8.39 2.08
N VAL A 37 -0.72 9.70 1.83
CA VAL A 37 -1.48 10.66 2.66
C VAL A 37 -2.99 10.41 2.54
N GLN A 38 -3.50 10.13 1.33
CA GLN A 38 -4.90 9.77 1.14
C GLN A 38 -5.25 8.47 1.89
N ASN A 39 -4.37 7.47 1.84
CA ASN A 39 -4.57 6.22 2.58
C ASN A 39 -4.57 6.44 4.10
N ALA A 40 -3.67 7.28 4.61
CA ALA A 40 -3.60 7.67 6.01
C ALA A 40 -4.88 8.41 6.47
N PHE A 41 -5.35 9.35 5.66
CA PHE A 41 -6.60 10.08 5.94
C PHE A 41 -7.80 9.13 5.97
N ASP A 42 -7.93 8.24 4.98
CA ASP A 42 -9.00 7.24 4.92
C ASP A 42 -8.95 6.30 6.14
N ALA A 43 -7.76 5.90 6.60
CA ALA A 43 -7.59 5.06 7.78
C ALA A 43 -8.05 5.79 9.08
N ILE A 44 -7.82 7.09 9.18
CA ILE A 44 -8.32 7.93 10.27
C ILE A 44 -9.84 8.02 10.24
N LEU A 45 -10.45 8.26 9.07
CA LEU A 45 -11.90 8.29 8.92
C LEU A 45 -12.54 6.97 9.34
N MET A 46 -11.96 5.83 8.94
CA MET A 46 -12.43 4.50 9.31
C MET A 46 -12.36 4.29 10.84
N ARG A 47 -11.27 4.70 11.50
CA ARG A 47 -11.13 4.60 12.96
C ARG A 47 -12.15 5.47 13.67
N THR A 48 -12.37 6.68 13.18
CA THR A 48 -13.40 7.60 13.72
C THR A 48 -14.81 7.01 13.57
N HIS A 49 -15.09 6.38 12.42
CA HIS A 49 -16.38 5.71 12.17
C HIS A 49 -16.66 4.54 13.13
N LEU A 50 -15.62 3.89 13.64
CA LEU A 50 -15.74 2.87 14.71
C LEU A 50 -16.08 3.46 16.09
N GLY A 51 -16.25 4.78 16.19
CA GLY A 51 -16.58 5.47 17.45
C GLY A 51 -15.40 5.63 18.41
N GLN A 52 -14.16 5.38 17.96
CA GLN A 52 -12.98 5.58 18.79
C GLN A 52 -12.63 7.07 18.88
N THR A 53 -12.40 7.55 20.11
CA THR A 53 -11.96 8.95 20.37
C THR A 53 -10.44 8.98 20.44
N PHE A 54 -9.80 9.77 19.58
CA PHE A 54 -8.36 9.97 19.54
C PHE A 54 -8.01 11.31 18.88
N CYS A 55 -6.80 11.80 19.08
CA CYS A 55 -6.29 12.94 18.34
C CYS A 55 -5.71 12.40 17.01
N ALA A 56 -6.36 12.73 15.88
CA ALA A 56 -5.93 12.28 14.56
C ALA A 56 -4.59 12.92 14.17
N VAL A 57 -3.64 12.11 13.75
CA VAL A 57 -2.29 12.54 13.35
C VAL A 57 -1.89 11.85 12.06
N ILE A 58 -1.30 12.62 11.14
CA ILE A 58 -0.55 12.13 9.98
C ILE A 58 0.82 12.79 10.03
N ASP A 59 1.86 11.99 10.23
CA ASP A 59 3.24 12.44 10.22
C ASP A 59 3.88 12.14 8.87
N ILE A 60 4.57 13.14 8.30
CA ILE A 60 5.24 13.04 7.00
C ILE A 60 6.70 13.41 7.17
N THR A 61 7.59 12.51 6.76
CA THR A 61 9.03 12.75 6.68
C THR A 61 9.48 12.61 5.23
N ILE A 62 10.17 13.62 4.72
CA ILE A 62 10.77 13.61 3.38
C ILE A 62 12.26 13.82 3.53
N ALA A 63 13.04 12.84 3.08
CA ALA A 63 14.50 12.87 3.05
C ALA A 63 15.01 12.45 1.65
N PRO A 64 16.26 12.76 1.30
CA PRO A 64 16.81 12.37 -0.01
C PRO A 64 16.77 10.86 -0.29
N SER A 65 16.82 10.02 0.75
CA SER A 65 16.86 8.56 0.66
C SER A 65 15.53 7.87 0.93
N HIS A 66 14.54 8.58 1.48
CA HIS A 66 13.26 7.96 1.82
C HIS A 66 12.14 8.97 2.03
N VAL A 67 10.91 8.49 1.82
CA VAL A 67 9.68 9.18 2.24
C VAL A 67 8.96 8.28 3.23
N VAL A 68 8.52 8.86 4.36
CA VAL A 68 7.72 8.16 5.37
C VAL A 68 6.39 8.89 5.52
N VAL A 69 5.31 8.13 5.50
CA VAL A 69 3.98 8.60 5.93
C VAL A 69 3.50 7.68 7.03
N ALA A 70 3.19 8.25 8.19
CA ALA A 70 2.67 7.51 9.34
C ALA A 70 1.35 8.12 9.78
N ASP A 71 0.38 7.28 10.14
CA ASP A 71 -0.91 7.67 10.68
C ASP A 71 -1.23 6.89 11.95
N ASN A 72 -2.15 7.42 12.73
CA ASN A 72 -2.75 6.73 13.86
C ASN A 72 -4.21 6.32 13.58
N GLY A 73 -4.50 5.94 12.34
CA GLY A 73 -5.81 5.47 11.88
C GLY A 73 -6.15 4.06 12.37
N ILE A 74 -7.03 3.39 11.62
CA ILE A 74 -7.53 2.05 11.97
C ILE A 74 -6.46 0.96 11.92
N GLY A 75 -5.37 1.17 11.17
CA GLY A 75 -4.37 0.15 10.87
C GLY A 75 -4.92 -1.01 10.04
N MET A 76 -4.10 -2.04 9.85
CA MET A 76 -4.43 -3.22 9.04
C MET A 76 -4.02 -4.50 9.76
N THR A 77 -4.82 -5.56 9.59
CA THR A 77 -4.41 -6.92 9.92
C THR A 77 -3.46 -7.46 8.84
N ARG A 78 -2.81 -8.59 9.10
CA ARG A 78 -2.01 -9.30 8.09
C ARG A 78 -2.84 -9.70 6.86
N ASP A 79 -4.10 -10.05 7.08
CA ASP A 79 -5.01 -10.41 5.99
C ASP A 79 -5.38 -9.19 5.14
N ASP A 80 -5.63 -8.05 5.76
CA ASP A 80 -5.86 -6.78 5.04
C ASP A 80 -4.66 -6.39 4.18
N LEU A 81 -3.44 -6.55 4.71
CA LEU A 81 -2.22 -6.31 3.94
C LEU A 81 -2.14 -7.20 2.69
N ARG A 82 -2.44 -8.50 2.84
CA ARG A 82 -2.39 -9.48 1.74
C ARG A 82 -3.48 -9.26 0.70
N THR A 83 -4.71 -8.97 1.15
CA THR A 83 -5.89 -8.95 0.28
C THR A 83 -6.17 -7.59 -0.33
N HIS A 84 -5.65 -6.50 0.28
CA HIS A 84 -5.94 -5.14 -0.14
C HIS A 84 -4.68 -4.31 -0.44
N PHE A 85 -3.74 -4.20 0.52
CA PHE A 85 -2.59 -3.32 0.35
C PHE A 85 -1.64 -3.81 -0.76
N TRP A 86 -1.25 -5.09 -0.71
CA TRP A 86 -0.31 -5.70 -1.67
C TRP A 86 -0.99 -6.28 -2.91
N ARG A 87 -2.27 -6.10 -3.07
CA ARG A 87 -3.01 -6.61 -4.22
C ARG A 87 -3.47 -5.47 -5.11
N ALA A 88 -2.84 -5.34 -6.28
CA ALA A 88 -3.20 -4.32 -7.26
C ALA A 88 -4.64 -4.53 -7.79
N GLY A 89 -5.38 -3.43 -7.91
CA GLY A 89 -6.78 -3.45 -8.37
C GLY A 89 -7.80 -3.87 -7.31
N CYS A 90 -7.37 -4.19 -6.08
CA CYS A 90 -8.27 -4.48 -4.97
C CYS A 90 -8.24 -3.34 -3.95
N SER A 91 -9.42 -2.87 -3.56
CA SER A 91 -9.56 -1.80 -2.56
C SER A 91 -10.58 -2.23 -1.51
N SER A 92 -10.18 -2.26 -0.22
CA SER A 92 -11.09 -2.41 0.91
C SER A 92 -12.09 -1.26 1.03
N LYS A 93 -11.85 -0.17 0.31
CA LYS A 93 -12.62 1.08 0.35
C LYS A 93 -13.96 1.00 -0.39
N ASN A 94 -14.23 -0.08 -1.12
CA ASN A 94 -15.50 -0.30 -1.81
C ASN A 94 -16.60 -0.97 -0.93
N THR A 95 -16.38 -1.04 0.38
CA THR A 95 -17.37 -1.58 1.32
C THR A 95 -18.43 -0.54 1.69
N PRO A 96 -19.66 -0.95 2.11
CA PRO A 96 -20.67 -0.01 2.63
C PRO A 96 -20.15 0.80 3.82
N ALA A 97 -19.37 0.20 4.72
CA ALA A 97 -18.76 0.86 5.87
C ALA A 97 -17.75 1.95 5.46
N ALA A 98 -16.89 1.67 4.48
CA ALA A 98 -15.94 2.65 3.96
C ALA A 98 -16.64 3.85 3.30
N ARG A 99 -17.70 3.60 2.53
CA ARG A 99 -18.52 4.68 1.94
C ARG A 99 -19.22 5.51 3.01
N ALA A 100 -19.77 4.87 4.06
CA ALA A 100 -20.39 5.57 5.18
C ALA A 100 -19.38 6.40 5.98
N ALA A 101 -18.12 5.97 6.06
CA ALA A 101 -17.03 6.73 6.66
C ALA A 101 -16.50 7.88 5.78
N GLY A 102 -16.96 8.01 4.53
CA GLY A 102 -16.51 9.07 3.62
C GLY A 102 -15.18 8.80 2.92
N VAL A 103 -14.75 7.54 2.85
CA VAL A 103 -13.48 7.12 2.20
C VAL A 103 -13.55 7.28 0.68
N VAL A 104 -12.53 7.89 0.09
CA VAL A 104 -12.52 8.33 -1.32
C VAL A 104 -11.59 7.50 -2.22
N GLY A 105 -10.62 6.78 -1.67
CA GLY A 105 -9.66 6.00 -2.48
C GLY A 105 -10.31 4.84 -3.24
N THR A 106 -10.23 4.83 -4.57
CA THR A 106 -11.02 3.93 -5.43
C THR A 106 -10.23 2.91 -6.23
N PHE A 107 -8.96 3.14 -6.55
CA PHE A 107 -8.28 2.37 -7.61
C PHE A 107 -7.50 1.14 -7.13
N GLY A 108 -7.18 1.00 -5.84
CA GLY A 108 -6.45 -0.16 -5.33
C GLY A 108 -5.03 -0.36 -5.90
N ILE A 109 -4.42 0.70 -6.43
CA ILE A 109 -3.07 0.68 -7.02
C ILE A 109 -2.06 1.49 -6.20
N GLY A 110 -2.47 2.00 -5.03
CA GLY A 110 -1.65 2.89 -4.20
C GLY A 110 -0.32 2.28 -3.77
N ALA A 111 -0.28 0.98 -3.42
CA ALA A 111 0.97 0.31 -3.10
C ALA A 111 1.94 0.27 -4.30
N MET A 112 1.42 0.07 -5.53
CA MET A 112 2.23 0.11 -6.75
C MET A 112 2.78 1.50 -7.04
N ALA A 113 2.05 2.57 -6.70
CA ALA A 113 2.51 3.95 -6.87
C ALA A 113 3.83 4.21 -6.12
N ASN A 114 4.04 3.55 -4.97
CA ASN A 114 5.31 3.65 -4.25
C ASN A 114 6.50 3.19 -5.10
N PHE A 115 6.34 2.10 -5.83
CA PHE A 115 7.40 1.55 -6.68
C PHE A 115 7.69 2.39 -7.94
N GLY A 116 6.95 3.46 -8.19
CA GLY A 116 7.31 4.44 -9.21
C GLY A 116 8.70 5.01 -9.00
N ILE A 117 9.06 5.29 -7.76
CA ILE A 117 10.37 5.87 -7.40
C ILE A 117 11.10 5.08 -6.30
N ALA A 118 10.42 4.24 -5.52
CA ALA A 118 11.02 3.48 -4.43
C ALA A 118 11.64 2.17 -4.92
N GLU A 119 12.83 1.86 -4.41
CA GLU A 119 13.50 0.56 -4.59
C GLU A 119 13.01 -0.46 -3.55
N GLN A 120 12.56 0.00 -2.40
CA GLN A 120 11.99 -0.81 -1.34
C GLN A 120 10.83 -0.09 -0.67
N VAL A 121 9.80 -0.83 -0.34
CA VAL A 121 8.66 -0.36 0.45
C VAL A 121 8.52 -1.24 1.68
N THR A 122 8.46 -0.61 2.85
CA THR A 122 8.14 -1.29 4.11
C THR A 122 6.86 -0.73 4.70
N VAL A 123 6.08 -1.59 5.31
CA VAL A 123 4.84 -1.23 6.02
C VAL A 123 4.88 -1.83 7.41
N GLU A 124 4.70 -0.98 8.40
CA GLU A 124 4.49 -1.35 9.79
C GLU A 124 3.09 -0.89 10.17
N THR A 125 2.25 -1.80 10.64
CA THR A 125 0.86 -1.48 10.95
C THR A 125 0.35 -2.25 12.15
N GLU A 126 -0.49 -1.59 12.97
CA GLU A 126 -1.18 -2.18 14.12
C GLU A 126 -2.68 -1.94 13.98
N SER A 127 -3.47 -3.02 13.96
CA SER A 127 -4.92 -2.96 13.80
C SER A 127 -5.60 -2.46 15.08
N ALA A 128 -6.41 -1.41 14.98
CA ALA A 128 -7.23 -0.90 16.09
C ALA A 128 -8.34 -1.87 16.54
N GLN A 129 -8.70 -2.83 15.69
CA GLN A 129 -9.76 -3.78 15.97
C GLN A 129 -9.25 -5.04 16.67
N THR A 130 -8.06 -5.52 16.28
CA THR A 130 -7.53 -6.79 16.75
C THR A 130 -6.27 -6.66 17.60
N GLY A 131 -5.60 -5.52 17.58
CA GLY A 131 -4.28 -5.32 18.19
C GLY A 131 -3.17 -6.10 17.45
N GLU A 132 -3.47 -6.74 16.33
CA GLU A 132 -2.45 -7.41 15.53
C GLU A 132 -1.50 -6.39 14.94
N ARG A 133 -0.19 -6.60 15.14
CA ARG A 133 0.84 -5.76 14.58
C ARG A 133 1.74 -6.56 13.65
N THR A 134 1.89 -6.04 12.43
CA THR A 134 2.63 -6.70 11.35
C THR A 134 3.62 -5.72 10.72
N PHE A 135 4.82 -6.21 10.47
CA PHE A 135 5.79 -5.59 9.58
C PHE A 135 5.82 -6.37 8.27
N CYS A 136 5.87 -5.68 7.15
CA CYS A 136 6.08 -6.32 5.85
C CYS A 136 6.96 -5.46 4.94
N SER A 137 7.63 -6.12 4.00
CA SER A 137 8.61 -5.49 3.12
C SER A 137 8.56 -6.12 1.73
N ALA A 138 8.72 -5.30 0.71
CA ALA A 138 8.91 -5.72 -0.67
C ALA A 138 9.99 -4.86 -1.35
N ALA A 139 10.83 -5.49 -2.17
CA ALA A 139 11.82 -4.81 -3.00
C ALA A 139 11.36 -4.80 -4.46
N ARG A 140 11.54 -3.66 -5.15
CA ARG A 140 11.18 -3.50 -6.58
C ARG A 140 11.80 -4.57 -7.46
N SER A 141 13.07 -4.91 -7.20
CA SER A 141 13.85 -5.87 -8.00
C SER A 141 13.35 -7.31 -7.91
N THR A 142 12.57 -7.65 -6.89
CA THR A 142 12.06 -9.01 -6.63
C THR A 142 10.54 -9.13 -6.79
N LEU A 143 9.86 -8.06 -7.21
CA LEU A 143 8.40 -8.11 -7.40
C LEU A 143 8.03 -9.16 -8.44
N SER A 144 7.12 -10.05 -8.06
CA SER A 144 6.64 -11.16 -8.87
C SER A 144 5.13 -11.32 -8.70
N VAL A 145 4.46 -11.85 -9.73
CA VAL A 145 3.06 -12.28 -9.67
C VAL A 145 2.92 -13.80 -9.53
N THR A 146 4.03 -14.53 -9.69
CA THR A 146 4.07 -15.99 -9.65
C THR A 146 4.83 -16.55 -8.46
N GLU A 147 5.66 -15.73 -7.82
CA GLU A 147 6.50 -16.14 -6.70
C GLU A 147 6.26 -15.24 -5.49
N ASP A 148 6.49 -15.78 -4.30
CA ASP A 148 6.41 -15.02 -3.05
C ASP A 148 7.53 -13.98 -3.00
N CYS A 149 7.15 -12.70 -2.97
CA CYS A 149 8.09 -11.58 -3.03
C CYS A 149 7.90 -10.56 -1.89
N ILE A 150 6.91 -10.76 -1.02
CA ILE A 150 6.62 -9.86 0.09
C ILE A 150 6.86 -10.63 1.39
N SER A 151 7.78 -10.13 2.22
CA SER A 151 8.02 -10.68 3.55
C SER A 151 6.98 -10.17 4.54
N PHE A 152 6.56 -11.03 5.46
CA PHE A 152 5.65 -10.70 6.56
C PHE A 152 6.22 -11.19 7.88
N GLU A 153 6.27 -10.32 8.86
CA GLU A 153 6.68 -10.61 10.22
C GLU A 153 5.63 -10.10 11.20
N ARG A 154 5.23 -10.95 12.15
CA ARG A 154 4.41 -10.51 13.29
C ARG A 154 5.33 -9.92 14.34
N ILE A 155 5.08 -8.67 14.71
CA ILE A 155 5.86 -7.96 15.73
C ILE A 155 5.00 -7.68 16.97
N GLN A 156 5.66 -7.35 18.08
CA GLN A 156 4.97 -7.04 19.33
C GLN A 156 4.10 -5.80 19.16
N ASN A 157 2.84 -5.87 19.60
CA ASN A 157 1.92 -4.74 19.62
C ASN A 157 2.36 -3.67 20.63
N THR A 158 1.97 -2.44 20.36
CA THR A 158 2.30 -1.28 21.21
C THR A 158 1.08 -0.68 21.89
N GLY A 159 -0.12 -1.10 21.48
CA GLY A 159 -1.38 -0.46 21.85
C GLY A 159 -1.63 0.87 21.15
N ASN A 160 -0.82 1.20 20.14
CA ASN A 160 -0.95 2.43 19.34
C ASN A 160 -1.28 2.06 17.89
N PRO A 161 -2.56 1.88 17.55
CA PRO A 161 -2.99 1.54 16.21
C PRO A 161 -2.60 2.60 15.18
N GLY A 162 -2.39 2.13 13.95
CA GLY A 162 -2.06 2.99 12.82
C GLY A 162 -1.18 2.29 11.80
N THR A 163 -0.71 3.04 10.82
CA THR A 163 0.14 2.52 9.76
C THR A 163 1.29 3.47 9.48
N LYS A 164 2.48 2.90 9.26
CA LYS A 164 3.67 3.61 8.81
C LYS A 164 4.16 2.97 7.52
N VAL A 165 4.13 3.73 6.44
CA VAL A 165 4.68 3.34 5.13
C VAL A 165 6.00 4.06 4.94
N THR A 166 7.07 3.32 4.64
CA THR A 166 8.37 3.87 4.30
C THR A 166 8.74 3.45 2.87
N ALA A 167 8.92 4.43 2.00
CA ALA A 167 9.42 4.27 0.64
C ALA A 167 10.90 4.66 0.60
N VAL A 168 11.79 3.69 0.41
CA VAL A 168 13.23 3.92 0.26
C VAL A 168 13.53 4.24 -1.20
N ILE A 169 14.10 5.41 -1.43
CA ILE A 169 14.39 5.95 -2.76
C ILE A 169 15.87 5.76 -3.04
N LYS A 170 16.21 5.31 -4.24
CA LYS A 170 17.58 5.25 -4.68
C LYS A 170 18.09 6.68 -4.90
N PRO A 171 19.20 7.08 -4.26
CA PRO A 171 19.77 8.38 -4.55
C PRO A 171 20.16 8.44 -6.03
N GLU A 172 19.81 9.54 -6.70
CA GLU A 172 20.31 9.79 -8.06
C GLU A 172 21.84 9.74 -8.01
N LYS A 173 22.42 8.94 -8.89
CA LYS A 173 23.87 8.98 -9.11
C LYS A 173 24.16 10.29 -9.84
N ASN A 174 24.71 11.27 -9.11
CA ASN A 174 25.34 12.43 -9.70
C ASN A 174 26.47 12.03 -10.66
#